data_110045014af77d3dda4ba5fba1eb492e
#
_entry.id   110045014af77d3dda4ba5fba1eb492e
#
_cell.length_a   1.000
_cell.length_b   1.000
_cell.length_c   1.000
_cell.angle_alpha   90.00
_cell.angle_beta   90.00
_cell.angle_gamma   90.00
#
_symmetry.space_group_name_H-M   'P 1'
#
loop_
_entity.id
_entity.type
_entity.pdbx_description
1 polymer ?
#
loop_
_entity_poly.entity_id
_entity_poly.type
_entity_poly.pdbx_seq_one_letter_code
_entity_poly.pdbx_strand_id
1 'polypeptide(L)'
;VTTLFRAIGFERDKDILEIFDLAEEIKVSKTGLKKYIGRKLAARVLNTWHEDFVDEDTGEVVSIERNEIILDRDTIIDKDNVEEIIDSNVKSILLHKESTNQADYSIIHNTLQKDPTNSEKEAVEHIYRQLRNAEPPDEETARGIIDKLFFSDQRYNLGEVGRYRINKKLGLDTPMEKQVLTKEDIITIVKYLIELINSKAEIDDIDHLSNR
;
A
#
# COMPACT_ATOMS: atom_id res chain seq x y z
N VAL A 1 0.52 8.26 -3.35
CA VAL A 1 0.05 6.98 -3.92
C VAL A 1 -0.07 5.93 -2.84
N THR A 2 0.98 5.67 -2.05
CA THR A 2 0.99 4.68 -0.96
C THR A 2 -0.06 4.97 0.10
N THR A 3 -0.22 6.22 0.51
CA THR A 3 -1.30 6.66 1.40
C THR A 3 -2.69 6.29 0.85
N LEU A 4 -2.90 6.42 -0.48
CA LEU A 4 -4.16 5.99 -1.09
C LEU A 4 -4.33 4.46 -1.02
N PHE A 5 -3.26 3.70 -1.28
CA PHE A 5 -3.32 2.24 -1.15
C PHE A 5 -3.69 1.81 0.27
N ARG A 6 -3.09 2.43 1.30
CA ARG A 6 -3.48 2.16 2.69
C ARG A 6 -4.95 2.46 2.93
N ALA A 7 -5.41 3.63 2.49
CA ALA A 7 -6.78 4.08 2.70
C ALA A 7 -7.84 3.23 1.98
N ILE A 8 -7.48 2.47 0.95
CA ILE A 8 -8.36 1.52 0.27
C ILE A 8 -8.19 0.07 0.75
N GLY A 9 -7.40 -0.15 1.82
CA GLY A 9 -7.31 -1.41 2.54
C GLY A 9 -6.05 -2.25 2.29
N PHE A 10 -4.97 -1.65 1.72
CA PHE A 10 -3.63 -2.24 1.69
C PHE A 10 -2.80 -1.63 2.82
N GLU A 11 -3.12 -2.01 4.04
CA GLU A 11 -2.69 -1.32 5.25
C GLU A 11 -1.17 -1.32 5.46
N ARG A 12 -0.54 -2.48 5.27
CA ARG A 12 0.86 -2.69 5.60
C ARG A 12 1.77 -2.41 4.41
N ASP A 13 3.02 -2.02 4.70
CA ASP A 13 4.07 -1.90 3.67
C ASP A 13 4.20 -3.18 2.86
N LYS A 14 4.07 -4.34 3.51
CA LYS A 14 4.11 -5.66 2.88
C LYS A 14 3.10 -5.76 1.74
N ASP A 15 1.85 -5.38 1.98
CA ASP A 15 0.76 -5.50 1.00
C ASP A 15 1.06 -4.65 -0.24
N ILE A 16 1.56 -3.43 -0.02
CA ILE A 16 1.93 -2.52 -1.11
C ILE A 16 3.12 -3.05 -1.91
N LEU A 17 4.15 -3.56 -1.22
CA LEU A 17 5.34 -4.10 -1.85
C LEU A 17 5.05 -5.40 -2.64
N GLU A 18 4.16 -6.25 -2.14
CA GLU A 18 3.71 -7.46 -2.83
C GLU A 18 2.94 -7.14 -4.12
N ILE A 19 2.07 -6.11 -4.12
CA ILE A 19 1.34 -5.66 -5.32
C ILE A 19 2.29 -5.39 -6.49
N PHE A 20 3.45 -4.80 -6.21
CA PHE A 20 4.44 -4.41 -7.22
C PHE A 20 5.60 -5.40 -7.36
N ASP A 21 5.57 -6.53 -6.64
CA ASP A 21 6.62 -7.56 -6.62
C ASP A 21 8.02 -6.99 -6.28
N LEU A 22 8.07 -6.06 -5.30
CA LEU A 22 9.27 -5.31 -4.94
C LEU A 22 10.04 -5.89 -3.76
N ALA A 23 9.42 -6.78 -3.00
CA ALA A 23 9.99 -7.36 -1.81
C ALA A 23 9.95 -8.89 -1.81
N GLU A 24 10.91 -9.45 -1.13
CA GLU A 24 11.05 -10.88 -0.85
C GLU A 24 10.88 -11.09 0.65
N GLU A 25 9.94 -11.94 1.05
CA GLU A 25 9.72 -12.27 2.45
C GLU A 25 10.67 -13.38 2.91
N ILE A 26 11.47 -13.08 3.92
CA ILE A 26 12.44 -13.99 4.52
C ILE A 26 11.99 -14.34 5.93
N LYS A 27 11.88 -15.64 6.22
CA LYS A 27 11.62 -16.11 7.59
C LYS A 27 12.84 -15.93 8.46
N VAL A 28 12.61 -15.34 9.64
CA VAL A 28 13.67 -15.12 10.63
C VAL A 28 14.12 -16.45 11.22
N SER A 29 15.43 -16.74 11.10
CA SER A 29 16.08 -17.84 11.78
C SER A 29 17.52 -17.49 12.10
N LYS A 30 18.03 -18.00 13.23
CA LYS A 30 19.39 -17.69 13.73
C LYS A 30 20.51 -17.94 12.72
N THR A 31 20.36 -18.93 11.85
CA THR A 31 21.37 -19.28 10.84
C THR A 31 21.01 -18.73 9.45
N GLY A 32 19.72 -18.50 9.20
CA GLY A 32 19.21 -18.06 7.89
C GLY A 32 19.55 -16.61 7.59
N LEU A 33 19.34 -15.70 8.57
CA LEU A 33 19.53 -14.26 8.40
C LEU A 33 20.97 -13.87 8.06
N LYS A 34 21.97 -14.63 8.54
CA LYS A 34 23.38 -14.37 8.24
C LYS A 34 23.72 -14.38 6.75
N LYS A 35 22.91 -15.07 5.93
CA LYS A 35 23.08 -15.12 4.46
C LYS A 35 22.69 -13.81 3.77
N TYR A 36 21.89 -12.99 4.43
CA TYR A 36 21.33 -11.75 3.89
C TYR A 36 22.04 -10.49 4.41
N ILE A 37 23.18 -10.66 5.11
CA ILE A 37 24.03 -9.53 5.52
C ILE A 37 24.48 -8.76 4.27
N GLY A 38 24.32 -7.43 4.31
CA GLY A 38 24.60 -6.52 3.20
C GLY A 38 23.37 -6.21 2.32
N ARG A 39 22.26 -6.93 2.46
CA ARG A 39 21.00 -6.60 1.79
C ARG A 39 20.21 -5.53 2.55
N LYS A 40 19.37 -4.80 1.84
CA LYS A 40 18.54 -3.73 2.40
C LYS A 40 17.14 -4.22 2.75
N LEU A 41 16.61 -3.73 3.88
CA LEU A 41 15.23 -3.92 4.27
C LEU A 41 14.30 -3.15 3.32
N ALA A 42 13.26 -3.80 2.84
CA ALA A 42 12.23 -3.17 1.99
C ALA A 42 11.11 -2.51 2.82
N ALA A 43 10.87 -3.01 4.04
CA ALA A 43 9.89 -2.48 4.97
C ALA A 43 10.49 -2.37 6.38
N ARG A 44 9.81 -1.63 7.25
CA ARG A 44 10.16 -1.56 8.66
C ARG A 44 10.05 -2.93 9.31
N VAL A 45 10.99 -3.22 10.19
CA VAL A 45 10.89 -4.38 11.10
C VAL A 45 10.18 -3.90 12.34
N LEU A 46 9.00 -4.46 12.59
CA LEU A 46 8.13 -4.08 13.69
C LEU A 46 8.04 -5.22 14.70
N ASN A 47 8.24 -4.87 15.98
CA ASN A 47 7.79 -5.71 17.08
C ASN A 47 6.33 -5.37 17.35
N THR A 48 5.43 -6.31 17.10
CA THR A 48 3.99 -6.11 17.22
C THR A 48 3.46 -6.92 18.39
N TRP A 49 2.76 -6.28 19.32
CA TRP A 49 2.04 -6.94 20.41
C TRP A 49 0.65 -6.36 20.57
N HIS A 50 -0.20 -7.10 21.27
CA HIS A 50 -1.54 -6.65 21.59
C HIS A 50 -1.60 -6.26 23.06
N GLU A 51 -2.18 -5.11 23.33
CA GLU A 51 -2.43 -4.61 24.67
C GLU A 51 -3.93 -4.52 24.89
N ASP A 52 -4.41 -5.25 25.90
CA ASP A 52 -5.83 -5.31 26.20
C ASP A 52 -6.20 -4.20 27.20
N PHE A 53 -7.13 -3.36 26.81
CA PHE A 53 -7.71 -2.32 27.66
C PHE A 53 -9.16 -2.68 27.98
N VAL A 54 -9.57 -2.47 29.21
CA VAL A 54 -10.95 -2.56 29.61
C VAL A 54 -11.55 -1.15 29.50
N ASP A 55 -12.54 -0.98 28.67
CA ASP A 55 -13.31 0.27 28.60
C ASP A 55 -14.07 0.45 29.90
N GLU A 56 -13.79 1.54 30.62
CA GLU A 56 -14.38 1.81 31.95
C GLU A 56 -15.88 2.08 31.89
N ASP A 57 -16.40 2.53 30.73
CA ASP A 57 -17.83 2.87 30.56
C ASP A 57 -18.68 1.66 30.12
N THR A 58 -18.12 0.81 29.25
CA THR A 58 -18.84 -0.35 28.68
C THR A 58 -18.48 -1.68 29.33
N GLY A 59 -17.31 -1.77 29.96
CA GLY A 59 -16.74 -3.02 30.50
C GLY A 59 -16.23 -3.98 29.41
N GLU A 60 -16.20 -3.57 28.16
CA GLU A 60 -15.70 -4.37 27.06
C GLU A 60 -14.17 -4.35 27.02
N VAL A 61 -13.58 -5.49 26.66
CA VAL A 61 -12.13 -5.62 26.47
C VAL A 61 -11.81 -5.23 25.04
N VAL A 62 -11.11 -4.10 24.87
CA VAL A 62 -10.62 -3.63 23.57
C VAL A 62 -9.15 -3.98 23.45
N SER A 63 -8.81 -4.84 22.49
CA SER A 63 -7.42 -5.21 22.19
C SER A 63 -6.84 -4.24 21.17
N ILE A 64 -5.78 -3.52 21.56
CA ILE A 64 -5.13 -2.53 20.68
C ILE A 64 -3.79 -3.10 20.23
N GLU A 65 -3.57 -3.15 18.92
CA GLU A 65 -2.27 -3.50 18.34
C GLU A 65 -1.27 -2.37 18.57
N ARG A 66 -0.14 -2.71 19.19
CA ARG A 66 1.01 -1.82 19.39
C ARG A 66 2.16 -2.24 18.52
N ASN A 67 2.81 -1.27 17.91
CA ASN A 67 3.94 -1.48 17.03
C ASN A 67 5.15 -0.65 17.50
N GLU A 68 6.26 -1.32 17.72
CA GLU A 68 7.57 -0.69 17.98
C GLU A 68 8.47 -0.91 16.78
N ILE A 69 9.03 0.18 16.25
CA ILE A 69 9.97 0.10 15.12
C ILE A 69 11.34 -0.33 15.68
N ILE A 70 11.79 -1.51 15.26
CA ILE A 70 13.13 -2.02 15.59
C ILE A 70 14.13 -1.49 14.58
N LEU A 71 13.87 -1.70 13.29
CA LEU A 71 14.71 -1.20 12.21
C LEU A 71 13.85 -0.50 11.17
N ASP A 72 14.37 0.60 10.62
CA ASP A 72 13.67 1.36 9.60
C ASP A 72 13.91 0.79 8.20
N ARG A 73 13.09 1.27 7.24
CA ARG A 73 13.21 0.95 5.82
C ARG A 73 14.60 1.32 5.30
N ASP A 74 15.07 0.62 4.28
CA ASP A 74 16.37 0.81 3.63
C ASP A 74 17.59 0.60 4.53
N THR A 75 17.41 0.16 5.78
CA THR A 75 18.51 -0.24 6.65
C THR A 75 19.24 -1.44 6.04
N ILE A 76 20.55 -1.36 5.98
CA ILE A 76 21.40 -2.48 5.54
C ILE A 76 21.55 -3.45 6.71
N ILE A 77 21.26 -4.71 6.47
CA ILE A 77 21.43 -5.75 7.47
C ILE A 77 22.91 -5.96 7.73
N ASP A 78 23.34 -5.73 8.94
CA ASP A 78 24.65 -6.06 9.47
C ASP A 78 24.58 -7.13 10.58
N LYS A 79 25.67 -7.41 11.26
CA LYS A 79 25.73 -8.45 12.30
C LYS A 79 24.92 -8.05 13.54
N ASP A 80 24.96 -6.76 13.90
CA ASP A 80 24.30 -6.24 15.09
C ASP A 80 22.78 -6.22 14.86
N ASN A 81 22.33 -5.80 13.68
CA ASN A 81 20.93 -5.83 13.26
C ASN A 81 20.35 -7.24 13.21
N VAL A 82 21.17 -8.25 12.82
CA VAL A 82 20.73 -9.65 12.84
C VAL A 82 20.42 -10.12 14.26
N GLU A 83 21.23 -9.75 15.26
CA GLU A 83 20.99 -10.10 16.64
C GLU A 83 19.75 -9.41 17.18
N GLU A 84 19.57 -8.13 16.89
CA GLU A 84 18.40 -7.34 17.27
C GLU A 84 17.10 -7.90 16.70
N ILE A 85 17.08 -8.28 15.40
CA ILE A 85 15.91 -8.91 14.76
C ILE A 85 15.58 -10.26 15.42
N ILE A 86 16.58 -11.07 15.76
CA ILE A 86 16.36 -12.37 16.39
C ILE A 86 15.79 -12.21 17.80
N ASP A 87 16.29 -11.25 18.57
CA ASP A 87 15.86 -11.02 19.96
C ASP A 87 14.44 -10.42 20.04
N SER A 88 14.00 -9.73 18.99
CA SER A 88 12.68 -9.09 18.92
C SER A 88 11.52 -10.03 18.60
N ASN A 89 11.75 -11.34 18.45
CA ASN A 89 10.71 -12.34 18.14
C ASN A 89 9.94 -12.11 16.80
N VAL A 90 10.48 -11.32 15.90
CA VAL A 90 9.89 -11.09 14.58
C VAL A 90 9.95 -12.37 13.75
N LYS A 91 8.83 -12.75 13.11
CA LYS A 91 8.71 -14.01 12.37
C LYS A 91 9.29 -13.95 10.96
N SER A 92 9.17 -12.80 10.31
CA SER A 92 9.65 -12.57 8.94
C SER A 92 10.05 -11.13 8.73
N ILE A 93 10.97 -10.91 7.81
CA ILE A 93 11.40 -9.59 7.35
C ILE A 93 11.23 -9.50 5.84
N LEU A 94 11.12 -8.29 5.32
CA LEU A 94 11.02 -8.00 3.90
C LEU A 94 12.31 -7.38 3.40
N LEU A 95 12.94 -8.01 2.42
CA LEU A 95 14.13 -7.51 1.75
C LEU A 95 13.78 -6.98 0.36
N HIS A 96 14.51 -5.97 -0.10
CA HIS A 96 14.41 -5.53 -1.49
C HIS A 96 14.71 -6.70 -2.43
N LYS A 97 13.82 -6.93 -3.39
CA LYS A 97 14.03 -7.95 -4.40
C LYS A 97 15.12 -7.51 -5.38
N GLU A 98 16.12 -8.33 -5.57
CA GLU A 98 17.13 -8.12 -6.60
C GLU A 98 16.48 -8.42 -7.96
N SER A 99 16.15 -7.39 -8.72
CA SER A 99 15.47 -7.55 -10.01
C SER A 99 16.37 -7.09 -11.15
N THR A 100 16.49 -7.94 -12.15
CA THR A 100 17.22 -7.64 -13.39
C THR A 100 16.34 -7.14 -14.53
N ASN A 101 14.99 -7.25 -14.43
CA ASN A 101 14.09 -7.01 -15.57
C ASN A 101 12.77 -6.30 -15.24
N GLN A 102 12.58 -5.79 -14.03
CA GLN A 102 11.34 -5.09 -13.69
C GLN A 102 11.32 -3.65 -14.22
N ALA A 103 10.12 -3.17 -14.57
CA ALA A 103 9.86 -1.76 -14.67
C ALA A 103 10.38 -1.10 -13.40
N ASP A 104 11.09 0.00 -13.52
CA ASP A 104 11.68 0.67 -12.36
C ASP A 104 10.58 1.20 -11.43
N TYR A 105 10.14 0.35 -10.51
CA TYR A 105 9.19 0.70 -9.46
C TYR A 105 9.85 1.41 -8.26
N SER A 106 11.09 1.89 -8.40
CA SER A 106 11.77 2.68 -7.36
C SER A 106 10.93 3.87 -6.88
N ILE A 107 10.04 4.38 -7.74
CA ILE A 107 9.04 5.40 -7.41
C ILE A 107 8.18 4.96 -6.21
N ILE A 108 7.80 3.69 -6.13
CA ILE A 108 6.98 3.17 -5.02
C ILE A 108 7.78 3.20 -3.71
N HIS A 109 9.05 2.76 -3.74
CA HIS A 109 9.93 2.85 -2.56
C HIS A 109 10.10 4.30 -2.10
N ASN A 110 10.39 5.22 -3.02
CA ASN A 110 10.53 6.64 -2.71
C ASN A 110 9.24 7.25 -2.15
N THR A 111 8.07 6.76 -2.59
CA THR A 111 6.78 7.22 -2.09
C THR A 111 6.52 6.66 -0.70
N LEU A 112 6.86 5.38 -0.45
CA LEU A 112 6.75 4.76 0.87
C LEU A 112 7.63 5.45 1.91
N GLN A 113 8.86 5.83 1.55
CA GLN A 113 9.74 6.58 2.45
C GLN A 113 9.16 7.93 2.89
N LYS A 114 8.41 8.59 2.00
CA LYS A 114 7.79 9.90 2.26
C LYS A 114 6.38 9.80 2.83
N ASP A 115 5.83 8.59 2.94
CA ASP A 115 4.48 8.36 3.46
C ASP A 115 4.48 8.56 4.98
N PRO A 116 3.75 9.56 5.50
CA PRO A 116 3.69 9.83 6.93
C PRO A 116 2.79 8.83 7.69
N THR A 117 2.05 7.97 6.96
CA THR A 117 1.02 7.09 7.52
C THR A 117 1.53 5.66 7.67
N ASN A 118 1.08 4.98 8.73
CA ASN A 118 1.48 3.60 9.03
C ASN A 118 0.29 2.64 9.13
N SER A 119 -0.93 3.17 9.13
CA SER A 119 -2.17 2.39 9.22
C SER A 119 -3.23 2.90 8.23
N GLU A 120 -4.27 2.10 7.99
CA GLU A 120 -5.41 2.50 7.17
C GLU A 120 -6.10 3.73 7.75
N LYS A 121 -6.31 3.75 9.07
CA LYS A 121 -6.94 4.87 9.78
C LYS A 121 -6.18 6.18 9.56
N GLU A 122 -4.87 6.19 9.83
CA GLU A 122 -4.03 7.37 9.62
C GLU A 122 -4.06 7.84 8.16
N ALA A 123 -4.07 6.91 7.21
CA ALA A 123 -4.13 7.23 5.78
C ALA A 123 -5.45 7.88 5.39
N VAL A 124 -6.56 7.35 5.89
CA VAL A 124 -7.92 7.89 5.66
C VAL A 124 -8.04 9.30 6.25
N GLU A 125 -7.60 9.50 7.50
CA GLU A 125 -7.59 10.81 8.15
C GLU A 125 -6.69 11.80 7.40
N HIS A 126 -5.50 11.37 6.97
CA HIS A 126 -4.58 12.21 6.21
C HIS A 126 -5.21 12.69 4.89
N ILE A 127 -5.85 11.80 4.14
CA ILE A 127 -6.56 12.15 2.90
C ILE A 127 -7.72 13.11 3.20
N TYR A 128 -8.47 12.86 4.27
CA TYR A 128 -9.56 13.74 4.68
C TYR A 128 -9.06 15.17 4.91
N ARG A 129 -7.98 15.33 5.72
CA ARG A 129 -7.38 16.65 5.99
C ARG A 129 -6.95 17.37 4.71
N GLN A 130 -6.36 16.62 3.77
CA GLN A 130 -5.93 17.20 2.48
C GLN A 130 -7.12 17.68 1.63
N LEU A 131 -8.23 16.96 1.63
CA LEU A 131 -9.41 17.28 0.83
C LEU A 131 -10.32 18.35 1.47
N ARG A 132 -10.39 18.40 2.78
CA ARG A 132 -11.34 19.24 3.52
C ARG A 132 -10.70 20.38 4.29
N ASN A 133 -9.37 20.40 4.43
CA ASN A 133 -8.64 21.34 5.30
C ASN A 133 -9.17 21.36 6.75
N ALA A 134 -9.66 20.25 7.26
CA ALA A 134 -10.24 20.09 8.58
C ALA A 134 -9.96 18.68 9.13
N GLU A 135 -9.99 18.53 10.44
CA GLU A 135 -9.95 17.20 11.07
C GLU A 135 -11.26 16.45 10.83
N PRO A 136 -11.20 15.12 10.61
CA PRO A 136 -12.41 14.33 10.49
C PRO A 136 -13.14 14.25 11.85
N PRO A 137 -14.47 14.34 11.87
CA PRO A 137 -15.24 14.18 13.10
C PRO A 137 -15.16 12.76 13.65
N ASP A 138 -15.07 11.77 12.77
CA ASP A 138 -14.97 10.34 13.06
C ASP A 138 -14.35 9.60 11.86
N GLU A 139 -13.95 8.35 12.11
CA GLU A 139 -13.33 7.50 11.09
C GLU A 139 -14.29 7.12 9.95
N GLU A 140 -15.56 6.88 10.27
CA GLU A 140 -16.58 6.50 9.29
C GLU A 140 -16.82 7.62 8.28
N THR A 141 -16.91 8.86 8.75
CA THR A 141 -17.02 10.05 7.89
C THR A 141 -15.81 10.21 7.00
N ALA A 142 -14.62 9.99 7.53
CA ALA A 142 -13.37 10.09 6.74
C ALA A 142 -13.33 9.00 5.66
N ARG A 143 -13.62 7.74 5.99
CA ARG A 143 -13.70 6.61 5.05
C ARG A 143 -14.78 6.84 3.98
N GLY A 144 -15.93 7.34 4.39
CA GLY A 144 -17.04 7.65 3.49
C GLY A 144 -16.71 8.65 2.38
N ILE A 145 -15.70 9.51 2.55
CA ILE A 145 -15.23 10.38 1.47
C ILE A 145 -14.52 9.56 0.39
N ILE A 146 -13.64 8.63 0.77
CA ILE A 146 -12.90 7.78 -0.16
C ILE A 146 -13.85 6.88 -0.94
N ASP A 147 -14.79 6.25 -0.23
CA ASP A 147 -15.81 5.40 -0.85
C ASP A 147 -16.67 6.18 -1.85
N LYS A 148 -17.10 7.39 -1.50
CA LYS A 148 -17.86 8.26 -2.39
C LYS A 148 -17.04 8.72 -3.60
N LEU A 149 -15.72 8.92 -3.46
CA LEU A 149 -14.88 9.37 -4.56
C LEU A 149 -14.60 8.28 -5.57
N PHE A 150 -14.37 7.04 -5.13
CA PHE A 150 -13.85 5.98 -6.00
C PHE A 150 -14.82 4.83 -6.22
N PHE A 151 -15.68 4.50 -5.25
CA PHE A 151 -16.43 3.24 -5.25
C PHE A 151 -17.96 3.41 -5.26
N SER A 152 -18.46 4.64 -5.25
CA SER A 152 -19.90 4.92 -5.24
C SER A 152 -20.41 5.41 -6.60
N ASP A 153 -21.49 4.81 -7.06
CA ASP A 153 -22.23 5.18 -8.27
C ASP A 153 -22.97 6.52 -8.15
N GLN A 154 -23.10 7.05 -6.92
CA GLN A 154 -23.73 8.35 -6.67
C GLN A 154 -22.94 9.54 -7.24
N ARG A 155 -21.63 9.39 -7.43
CA ARG A 155 -20.74 10.45 -7.89
C ARG A 155 -20.46 10.41 -9.37
N TYR A 156 -20.32 9.22 -9.92
CA TYR A 156 -20.01 8.98 -11.32
C TYR A 156 -20.42 7.57 -11.71
N ASN A 157 -20.56 7.38 -12.99
CA ASN A 157 -20.82 6.09 -13.60
C ASN A 157 -19.99 6.00 -14.89
N LEU A 158 -19.16 4.97 -14.99
CA LEU A 158 -18.33 4.74 -16.18
C LEU A 158 -19.15 4.35 -17.40
N GLY A 159 -20.34 3.81 -17.19
CA GLY A 159 -21.13 3.16 -18.21
C GLY A 159 -20.43 1.90 -18.75
N GLU A 160 -21.13 1.15 -19.59
CA GLU A 160 -20.56 -0.06 -20.20
C GLU A 160 -19.35 0.25 -21.09
N VAL A 161 -19.42 1.35 -21.85
CA VAL A 161 -18.34 1.76 -22.75
C VAL A 161 -17.09 2.15 -21.97
N GLY A 162 -17.23 2.88 -20.87
CA GLY A 162 -16.11 3.25 -20.01
C GLY A 162 -15.48 2.03 -19.36
N ARG A 163 -16.30 1.12 -18.81
CA ARG A 163 -15.81 -0.14 -18.23
C ARG A 163 -15.08 -0.99 -19.28
N TYR A 164 -15.66 -1.17 -20.46
CA TYR A 164 -15.02 -1.88 -21.54
C TYR A 164 -13.64 -1.31 -21.90
N ARG A 165 -13.53 0.02 -21.99
CA ARG A 165 -12.26 0.68 -22.32
C ARG A 165 -11.20 0.49 -21.25
N ILE A 166 -11.55 0.64 -19.97
CA ILE A 166 -10.63 0.39 -18.85
C ILE A 166 -10.15 -1.06 -18.91
N ASN A 167 -11.06 -2.01 -19.02
CA ASN A 167 -10.72 -3.43 -19.10
C ASN A 167 -9.76 -3.70 -20.27
N LYS A 168 -10.10 -3.21 -21.46
CA LYS A 168 -9.27 -3.41 -22.65
C LYS A 168 -7.89 -2.76 -22.52
N LYS A 169 -7.82 -1.53 -21.98
CA LYS A 169 -6.58 -0.77 -21.84
C LYS A 169 -5.64 -1.40 -20.83
N LEU A 170 -6.19 -1.84 -19.71
CA LEU A 170 -5.43 -2.34 -18.57
C LEU A 170 -5.33 -3.87 -18.50
N GLY A 171 -5.96 -4.59 -19.45
CA GLY A 171 -5.97 -6.05 -19.47
C GLY A 171 -6.76 -6.66 -18.32
N LEU A 172 -7.87 -6.02 -17.91
CA LEU A 172 -8.72 -6.46 -16.81
C LEU A 172 -9.97 -7.19 -17.32
N ASP A 173 -10.49 -8.11 -16.51
CA ASP A 173 -11.73 -8.86 -16.78
C ASP A 173 -12.85 -8.48 -15.78
N THR A 174 -12.87 -7.23 -15.31
CA THR A 174 -13.91 -6.75 -14.40
C THR A 174 -15.29 -6.81 -15.09
N PRO A 175 -16.35 -7.34 -14.44
CA PRO A 175 -17.70 -7.44 -15.02
C PRO A 175 -18.22 -6.09 -15.52
N MET A 176 -18.92 -6.11 -16.64
CA MET A 176 -19.43 -4.88 -17.31
C MET A 176 -20.47 -4.13 -16.46
N GLU A 177 -21.16 -4.84 -15.57
CA GLU A 177 -22.13 -4.28 -14.62
C GLU A 177 -21.45 -3.44 -13.54
N LYS A 178 -20.15 -3.65 -13.33
CA LYS A 178 -19.36 -2.88 -12.36
C LYS A 178 -18.92 -1.55 -12.95
N GLN A 179 -19.81 -0.57 -12.88
CA GLN A 179 -19.65 0.76 -13.52
C GLN A 179 -18.98 1.81 -12.62
N VAL A 180 -18.34 1.38 -11.52
CA VAL A 180 -17.48 2.20 -10.67
C VAL A 180 -16.08 1.58 -10.60
N LEU A 181 -15.10 2.34 -10.19
CA LEU A 181 -13.73 1.82 -10.03
C LEU A 181 -13.69 0.73 -8.95
N THR A 182 -12.79 -0.20 -9.13
CA THR A 182 -12.44 -1.24 -8.17
C THR A 182 -11.03 -0.99 -7.61
N LYS A 183 -10.68 -1.66 -6.50
CA LYS A 183 -9.30 -1.60 -5.98
C LYS A 183 -8.29 -2.09 -7.02
N GLU A 184 -8.65 -3.11 -7.77
CA GLU A 184 -7.81 -3.68 -8.84
C GLU A 184 -7.61 -2.68 -9.99
N ASP A 185 -8.65 -1.94 -10.39
CA ASP A 185 -8.51 -0.86 -11.37
C ASP A 185 -7.45 0.15 -10.91
N ILE A 186 -7.52 0.62 -9.64
CA ILE A 186 -6.59 1.61 -9.10
C ILE A 186 -5.15 1.09 -9.10
N ILE A 187 -4.94 -0.17 -8.67
CA ILE A 187 -3.63 -0.81 -8.71
C ILE A 187 -3.08 -0.83 -10.13
N THR A 188 -3.89 -1.30 -11.07
CA THR A 188 -3.45 -1.50 -12.46
C THR A 188 -3.23 -0.17 -13.16
N ILE A 189 -4.03 0.87 -12.86
CA ILE A 189 -3.79 2.24 -13.32
C ILE A 189 -2.42 2.73 -12.86
N VAL A 190 -2.07 2.54 -11.58
CA VAL A 190 -0.76 2.97 -11.06
C VAL A 190 0.37 2.20 -11.71
N LYS A 191 0.24 0.88 -11.89
CA LYS A 191 1.21 0.07 -12.64
C LYS A 191 1.41 0.61 -14.06
N TYR A 192 0.32 0.85 -14.77
CA TYR A 192 0.37 1.39 -16.12
C TYR A 192 1.03 2.78 -16.19
N LEU A 193 0.74 3.67 -15.23
CA LEU A 193 1.41 4.98 -15.15
C LEU A 193 2.92 4.87 -14.93
N ILE A 194 3.37 3.92 -14.12
CA ILE A 194 4.80 3.66 -13.91
C ILE A 194 5.44 3.11 -15.18
N GLU A 195 4.75 2.22 -15.90
CA GLU A 195 5.21 1.70 -17.18
C GLU A 195 5.33 2.79 -18.25
N LEU A 196 4.39 3.75 -18.28
CA LEU A 196 4.47 4.93 -19.14
C LEU A 196 5.71 5.78 -18.85
N ILE A 197 6.01 6.05 -17.57
CA ILE A 197 7.20 6.80 -17.16
C ILE A 197 8.47 6.09 -17.64
N ASN A 198 8.48 4.77 -17.58
CA ASN A 198 9.61 3.93 -18.01
C ASN A 198 9.63 3.64 -19.52
N SER A 199 8.77 4.30 -20.31
CA SER A 199 8.63 4.11 -21.76
C SER A 199 8.37 2.65 -22.17
N LYS A 200 7.67 1.88 -21.32
CA LYS A 200 7.27 0.49 -21.56
C LYS A 200 5.83 0.36 -22.05
N ALA A 201 5.05 1.44 -21.95
CA ALA A 201 3.68 1.51 -22.45
C ALA A 201 3.52 2.67 -23.43
N GLU A 202 2.50 2.59 -24.28
CA GLU A 202 2.20 3.62 -25.26
C GLU A 202 1.36 4.75 -24.64
N ILE A 203 1.74 5.99 -24.94
CA ILE A 203 0.99 7.18 -24.56
C ILE A 203 -0.25 7.28 -25.43
N ASP A 204 -1.40 7.59 -24.82
CA ASP A 204 -2.63 7.82 -25.57
C ASP A 204 -2.55 9.10 -26.40
N ASP A 205 -3.08 9.02 -27.63
CA ASP A 205 -3.30 10.20 -28.46
C ASP A 205 -4.43 11.05 -27.85
N ILE A 206 -4.07 12.23 -27.36
CA ILE A 206 -5.01 13.18 -26.74
C ILE A 206 -6.03 13.74 -27.73
N ASP A 207 -5.72 13.75 -29.02
CA ASP A 207 -6.60 14.25 -30.07
C ASP A 207 -7.59 13.20 -30.60
N HIS A 208 -7.40 11.94 -30.22
CA HIS A 208 -8.31 10.88 -30.61
C HIS A 208 -9.67 11.03 -29.90
N LEU A 209 -10.76 11.07 -30.70
CA LEU A 209 -12.14 11.27 -30.19
C LEU A 209 -12.53 10.30 -29.07
N SER A 210 -11.93 9.12 -29.02
CA SER A 210 -12.21 8.13 -28.00
C SER A 210 -11.57 8.44 -26.64
N ASN A 211 -10.66 9.40 -26.57
CA ASN A 211 -9.92 9.77 -25.37
C ASN A 211 -10.41 11.10 -24.76
N ARG A 212 -11.50 11.65 -25.32
CA ARG A 212 -12.17 12.86 -24.82
C ARG A 212 -13.44 12.54 -24.06
#